data_a9a8470a74631b069da56c64b9ad9d9e
#
_entry.id   a9a8470a74631b069da56c64b9ad9d9e
#
_cell.length_a   1.000
_cell.length_b   1.000
_cell.length_c   1.000
_cell.angle_alpha   90.00
_cell.angle_beta   90.00
_cell.angle_gamma   90.00
#
_symmetry.space_group_name_H-M   'P 1'
#
loop_
_entity.id
_entity.type
_entity.pdbx_description
1 polymer ?
#
loop_
_entity_poly.entity_id
_entity_poly.type
_entity_poly.pdbx_seq_one_letter_code
_entity_poly.pdbx_strand_id
1 'polypeptide(L)'
;MTLTSLWQDRHPRSAPDEHPEVGGHYDVAVVGLGPAGATQAPLLAMRGLSVLVLDRDADIYRLPRAVHFDGECMRVFQTIGTADDLAPGLVVAPGMRFVAANGELLMDWTRPMQRGPQGWHASYRFHQPTLETGLR
;
A
#
# COMPACT_ATOMS: atom_id res chain seq x y z
N MET A 1 -0.77 -25.50 5.55
CA MET A 1 0.24 -24.54 6.05
C MET A 1 0.37 -23.46 4.99
N THR A 2 -0.16 -22.27 5.22
CA THR A 2 -0.18 -21.17 4.24
C THR A 2 1.13 -20.37 4.35
N LEU A 3 1.57 -19.76 3.23
CA LEU A 3 2.75 -18.88 3.22
C LEU A 3 2.66 -17.76 4.27
N THR A 4 1.44 -17.33 4.61
CA THR A 4 1.13 -16.33 5.64
C THR A 4 1.54 -16.80 7.04
N SER A 5 1.34 -18.09 7.38
CA SER A 5 1.73 -18.64 8.69
C SER A 5 3.25 -18.71 8.85
N LEU A 6 3.97 -19.05 7.78
CA LEU A 6 5.44 -19.12 7.78
C LEU A 6 6.10 -17.73 7.89
N TRP A 7 5.38 -16.67 7.50
CA TRP A 7 5.86 -15.30 7.61
C TRP A 7 5.62 -14.75 9.02
N GLN A 8 4.46 -15.02 9.62
CA GLN A 8 4.13 -14.63 10.99
C GLN A 8 5.04 -15.26 12.04
N ASP A 9 5.44 -16.53 11.82
CA ASP A 9 6.37 -17.25 12.72
C ASP A 9 7.80 -16.68 12.68
N ARG A 10 8.20 -16.05 11.56
CA ARG A 10 9.54 -15.45 11.39
C ARG A 10 9.59 -13.96 11.78
N HIS A 11 8.44 -13.32 11.83
CA HIS A 11 8.32 -11.90 12.15
C HIS A 11 7.16 -11.72 13.14
N PRO A 12 7.37 -12.02 14.44
CA PRO A 12 6.35 -11.72 15.44
C PRO A 12 6.02 -10.23 15.34
N ARG A 13 4.74 -9.93 15.18
CA ARG A 13 4.27 -8.54 15.25
C ARG A 13 4.63 -8.05 16.65
N SER A 14 5.57 -7.11 16.75
CA SER A 14 5.73 -6.30 17.94
C SER A 14 4.38 -5.63 18.23
N ALA A 15 3.97 -5.67 19.49
CA ALA A 15 2.70 -5.08 19.89
C ALA A 15 2.67 -3.60 19.48
N PRO A 16 1.52 -3.09 18.99
CA PRO A 16 1.41 -1.72 18.49
C PRO A 16 1.53 -0.61 19.54
N ASP A 17 1.79 -0.96 20.80
CA ASP A 17 1.69 -0.05 21.95
C ASP A 17 3.04 0.28 22.62
N GLU A 18 4.17 -0.10 22.06
CA GLU A 18 5.43 0.41 22.57
C GLU A 18 5.63 1.84 22.05
N HIS A 19 5.32 2.82 22.90
CA HIS A 19 5.74 4.20 22.67
C HIS A 19 7.23 4.24 22.42
N PRO A 20 7.71 4.93 21.37
CA PRO A 20 9.13 5.04 21.10
C PRO A 20 9.82 5.58 22.35
N GLU A 21 10.85 4.86 22.82
CA GLU A 21 11.60 5.31 23.98
C GLU A 21 12.19 6.70 23.70
N VAL A 22 11.96 7.63 24.62
CA VAL A 22 12.55 8.96 24.53
C VAL A 22 14.07 8.81 24.62
N GLY A 23 14.78 9.18 23.54
CA GLY A 23 16.22 8.99 23.40
C GLY A 23 16.65 7.68 22.75
N GLY A 24 15.70 6.85 22.26
CA GLY A 24 16.01 5.65 21.48
C GLY A 24 16.72 5.96 20.17
N HIS A 25 17.55 5.03 19.70
CA HIS A 25 18.21 5.11 18.40
C HIS A 25 17.45 4.26 17.38
N TYR A 26 17.18 4.81 16.21
CA TYR A 26 16.54 4.14 15.09
C TYR A 26 17.42 4.29 13.85
N ASP A 27 17.46 3.25 13.01
CA ASP A 27 18.20 3.29 11.76
C ASP A 27 17.52 4.21 10.75
N VAL A 28 16.18 4.25 10.75
CA VAL A 28 15.38 5.05 9.82
C VAL A 28 14.19 5.69 10.53
N ALA A 29 13.94 6.95 10.24
CA ALA A 29 12.67 7.62 10.58
C ALA A 29 11.84 7.85 9.31
N VAL A 30 10.64 7.26 9.26
CA VAL A 30 9.64 7.48 8.20
C VAL A 30 8.68 8.55 8.66
N VAL A 31 8.68 9.70 7.99
CA VAL A 31 7.78 10.83 8.31
C VAL A 31 6.61 10.85 7.35
N GLY A 32 5.43 10.60 7.88
CA GLY A 32 4.17 10.41 7.16
C GLY A 32 3.78 8.94 7.06
N LEU A 33 2.60 8.59 7.56
CA LEU A 33 2.04 7.23 7.54
C LEU A 33 0.87 7.10 6.55
N GLY A 34 0.95 7.80 5.43
CA GLY A 34 0.09 7.56 4.26
C GLY A 34 0.50 6.28 3.52
N PRO A 35 -0.09 5.98 2.34
CA PRO A 35 0.16 4.73 1.61
C PRO A 35 1.65 4.44 1.37
N ALA A 36 2.46 5.46 1.07
CA ALA A 36 3.89 5.31 0.84
C ALA A 36 4.65 4.94 2.13
N GLY A 37 4.43 5.68 3.21
CA GLY A 37 5.11 5.42 4.49
C GLY A 37 4.69 4.09 5.11
N ALA A 38 3.40 3.76 5.08
CA ALA A 38 2.87 2.49 5.56
C ALA A 38 3.38 1.28 4.76
N THR A 39 3.74 1.49 3.48
CA THR A 39 4.37 0.46 2.65
C THR A 39 5.87 0.38 2.88
N GLN A 40 6.54 1.52 3.04
CA GLN A 40 8.00 1.58 3.18
C GLN A 40 8.48 1.05 4.53
N ALA A 41 7.78 1.37 5.61
CA ALA A 41 8.19 0.96 6.95
C ALA A 41 8.36 -0.57 7.09
N PRO A 42 7.38 -1.41 6.71
CA PRO A 42 7.57 -2.87 6.76
C PRO A 42 8.67 -3.37 5.82
N LEU A 43 8.86 -2.75 4.64
CA LEU A 43 9.97 -3.13 3.74
C LEU A 43 11.34 -2.88 4.35
N LEU A 44 11.51 -1.81 5.12
CA LEU A 44 12.74 -1.51 5.85
C LEU A 44 12.93 -2.47 7.03
N ALA A 45 11.87 -2.71 7.80
CA ALA A 45 11.89 -3.66 8.92
C ALA A 45 12.22 -5.10 8.46
N MET A 46 11.72 -5.53 7.29
CA MET A 46 12.08 -6.82 6.69
C MET A 46 13.58 -6.94 6.34
N ARG A 47 14.30 -5.84 6.28
CA ARG A 47 15.77 -5.81 6.10
C ARG A 47 16.54 -5.74 7.43
N GLY A 48 15.84 -5.88 8.55
CA GLY A 48 16.44 -5.87 9.89
C GLY A 48 16.73 -4.47 10.42
N LEU A 49 16.20 -3.42 9.77
CA LEU A 49 16.36 -2.05 10.25
C LEU A 49 15.32 -1.74 11.33
N SER A 50 15.76 -1.00 12.36
CA SER A 50 14.86 -0.40 13.33
C SER A 50 14.22 0.86 12.73
N VAL A 51 12.89 0.91 12.69
CA VAL A 51 12.14 1.95 11.97
C VAL A 51 11.23 2.69 12.94
N LEU A 52 11.42 4.00 13.03
CA LEU A 52 10.50 4.91 13.70
C LEU A 52 9.54 5.49 12.65
N VAL A 53 8.23 5.37 12.90
CA VAL A 53 7.22 5.97 12.02
C VAL A 53 6.54 7.11 12.75
N LEU A 54 6.49 8.27 12.11
CA LEU A 54 5.88 9.49 12.65
C LEU A 54 4.83 10.00 11.67
N ASP A 55 3.65 10.34 12.18
CA ASP A 55 2.65 11.09 11.43
C ASP A 55 2.14 12.27 12.27
N ARG A 56 1.76 13.34 11.62
CA ARG A 56 1.14 14.50 12.28
C ARG A 56 -0.30 14.24 12.69
N ASP A 57 -0.98 13.34 11.95
CA ASP A 57 -2.38 13.00 12.15
C ASP A 57 -2.47 11.66 12.91
N ALA A 58 -3.23 11.63 14.00
CA ALA A 58 -3.45 10.40 14.77
C ALA A 58 -4.29 9.37 14.01
N ASP A 59 -5.17 9.86 13.13
CA ASP A 59 -6.09 9.04 12.35
C ASP A 59 -5.80 9.10 10.85
N ILE A 60 -6.39 8.13 10.13
CA ILE A 60 -6.35 8.12 8.66
C ILE A 60 -7.12 9.31 8.10
N TYR A 61 -6.49 10.05 7.18
CA TYR A 61 -7.13 11.16 6.50
C TYR A 61 -8.30 10.68 5.64
N ARG A 62 -9.50 11.20 5.92
CA ARG A 62 -10.76 10.67 5.36
C ARG A 62 -11.01 11.00 3.89
N LEU A 63 -10.40 12.07 3.36
CA LEU A 63 -10.59 12.46 1.96
C LEU A 63 -9.54 11.78 1.07
N PRO A 64 -9.96 10.97 0.08
CA PRO A 64 -9.03 10.32 -0.82
C PRO A 64 -8.32 11.34 -1.70
N ARG A 65 -6.99 11.24 -1.79
CA ARG A 65 -6.14 12.06 -2.67
C ARG A 65 -5.60 11.26 -3.85
N ALA A 66 -5.61 9.92 -3.73
CA ALA A 66 -5.22 8.98 -4.76
C ALA A 66 -6.31 7.93 -4.93
N VAL A 67 -6.48 7.43 -6.16
CA VAL A 67 -7.56 6.49 -6.51
C VAL A 67 -7.08 5.35 -7.39
N HIS A 68 -5.80 5.32 -7.77
CA HIS A 68 -5.27 4.38 -8.76
C HIS A 68 -3.83 3.98 -8.43
N PHE A 69 -3.53 2.69 -8.67
CA PHE A 69 -2.18 2.14 -8.75
C PHE A 69 -2.14 0.97 -9.74
N ASP A 70 -0.96 0.51 -10.09
CA ASP A 70 -0.71 -0.59 -11.02
C ASP A 70 -0.41 -1.93 -10.32
N GLY A 71 -0.21 -2.97 -11.12
CA GLY A 71 0.12 -4.31 -10.61
C GLY A 71 1.48 -4.39 -9.90
N GLU A 72 2.39 -3.44 -10.14
CA GLU A 72 3.68 -3.39 -9.43
C GLU A 72 3.48 -3.04 -7.96
N CYS A 73 2.53 -2.15 -7.65
CA CYS A 73 2.15 -1.87 -6.27
C CYS A 73 1.61 -3.13 -5.57
N MET A 74 0.78 -3.93 -6.28
CA MET A 74 0.31 -5.21 -5.73
C MET A 74 1.44 -6.19 -5.44
N ARG A 75 2.49 -6.21 -6.26
CA ARG A 75 3.70 -6.99 -5.99
C ARG A 75 4.41 -6.55 -4.70
N VAL A 76 4.47 -5.25 -4.48
CA VAL A 76 5.04 -4.69 -3.24
C VAL A 76 4.17 -5.10 -2.04
N PHE A 77 2.85 -4.96 -2.14
CA PHE A 77 1.91 -5.39 -1.09
C PHE A 77 2.00 -6.90 -0.83
N GLN A 78 2.21 -7.70 -1.85
CA GLN A 78 2.48 -9.14 -1.71
C GLN A 78 3.78 -9.40 -0.95
N THR A 79 4.83 -8.62 -1.22
CA THR A 79 6.10 -8.74 -0.52
C THR A 79 5.98 -8.45 0.97
N ILE A 80 5.21 -7.44 1.36
CA ILE A 80 4.95 -7.12 2.77
C ILE A 80 3.80 -7.94 3.40
N GLY A 81 3.19 -8.86 2.63
CA GLY A 81 2.18 -9.81 3.12
C GLY A 81 0.77 -9.28 3.24
N THR A 82 0.45 -8.09 2.67
CA THR A 82 -0.88 -7.44 2.81
C THR A 82 -1.76 -7.57 1.55
N ALA A 83 -1.24 -8.11 0.45
CA ALA A 83 -1.95 -8.10 -0.83
C ALA A 83 -3.31 -8.81 -0.80
N ASP A 84 -3.40 -9.96 -0.12
CA ASP A 84 -4.63 -10.76 -0.06
C ASP A 84 -5.71 -10.06 0.78
N ASP A 85 -5.31 -9.35 1.83
CA ASP A 85 -6.23 -8.58 2.68
C ASP A 85 -6.73 -7.31 1.97
N LEU A 86 -5.91 -6.72 1.12
CA LEU A 86 -6.25 -5.52 0.35
C LEU A 86 -7.11 -5.83 -0.89
N ALA A 87 -6.90 -6.98 -1.53
CA ALA A 87 -7.51 -7.33 -2.80
C ALA A 87 -9.05 -7.20 -2.85
N PRO A 88 -9.82 -7.58 -1.80
CA PRO A 88 -11.27 -7.42 -1.80
C PRO A 88 -11.75 -5.96 -1.90
N GLY A 89 -10.93 -5.00 -1.46
CA GLY A 89 -11.24 -3.56 -1.53
C GLY A 89 -10.83 -2.88 -2.84
N LEU A 90 -10.32 -3.64 -3.80
CA LEU A 90 -9.80 -3.13 -5.06
C LEU A 90 -10.73 -3.43 -6.23
N VAL A 91 -10.79 -2.51 -7.19
CA VAL A 91 -11.53 -2.69 -8.44
C VAL A 91 -10.56 -2.70 -9.61
N VAL A 92 -10.56 -3.76 -10.41
CA VAL A 92 -9.76 -3.82 -11.65
C VAL A 92 -10.27 -2.74 -12.61
N ALA A 93 -9.37 -1.89 -13.09
CA ALA A 93 -9.71 -0.76 -13.93
C ALA A 93 -9.32 -1.01 -15.40
N PRO A 94 -10.25 -0.83 -16.36
CA PRO A 94 -9.97 -1.04 -17.78
C PRO A 94 -9.10 0.06 -18.40
N GLY A 95 -8.79 1.10 -17.63
CA GLY A 95 -8.00 2.25 -18.09
C GLY A 95 -8.66 3.59 -17.76
N MET A 96 -8.26 4.61 -18.49
CA MET A 96 -8.73 5.99 -18.31
C MET A 96 -8.94 6.66 -19.66
N ARG A 97 -9.96 7.53 -19.71
CA ARG A 97 -10.19 8.44 -20.84
C ARG A 97 -10.00 9.87 -20.39
N PHE A 98 -9.27 10.62 -21.17
CA PHE A 98 -9.07 12.05 -21.00
C PHE A 98 -9.88 12.77 -22.07
N VAL A 99 -10.77 13.63 -21.66
CA VAL A 99 -11.64 14.39 -22.58
C VAL A 99 -11.52 15.87 -22.29
N ALA A 100 -11.56 16.67 -23.34
CA ALA A 100 -11.64 18.13 -23.22
C ALA A 100 -12.99 18.58 -22.71
N ALA A 101 -13.13 19.85 -22.33
CA ALA A 101 -14.40 20.39 -21.83
C ALA A 101 -15.54 20.35 -22.86
N ASN A 102 -15.24 20.34 -24.15
CA ASN A 102 -16.19 20.17 -25.26
C ASN A 102 -16.57 18.70 -25.55
N GLY A 103 -16.01 17.74 -24.76
CA GLY A 103 -16.26 16.31 -24.95
C GLY A 103 -15.33 15.61 -25.96
N GLU A 104 -14.40 16.32 -26.57
CA GLU A 104 -13.41 15.76 -27.48
C GLU A 104 -12.49 14.79 -26.74
N LEU A 105 -12.28 13.58 -27.29
CA LEU A 105 -11.38 12.58 -26.73
C LEU A 105 -9.92 12.99 -26.99
N LEU A 106 -9.21 13.32 -25.90
CA LEU A 106 -7.79 13.68 -25.95
C LEU A 106 -6.90 12.43 -25.89
N MET A 107 -7.26 11.44 -25.07
CA MET A 107 -6.53 10.20 -24.93
C MET A 107 -7.45 9.09 -24.41
N ASP A 108 -7.34 7.91 -25.01
CA ASP A 108 -7.92 6.67 -24.48
C ASP A 108 -6.78 5.74 -24.04
N TRP A 109 -6.57 5.64 -22.75
CA TRP A 109 -5.53 4.80 -22.18
C TRP A 109 -6.15 3.50 -21.66
N THR A 110 -6.28 2.53 -22.55
CA THR A 110 -6.82 1.21 -22.22
C THR A 110 -5.79 0.34 -21.47
N ARG A 111 -6.25 -0.49 -20.56
CA ARG A 111 -5.44 -1.44 -19.80
C ARG A 111 -5.96 -2.86 -19.98
N PRO A 112 -5.08 -3.86 -20.08
CA PRO A 112 -5.50 -5.25 -20.10
C PRO A 112 -6.28 -5.63 -18.84
N MET A 113 -7.40 -6.32 -19.02
CA MET A 113 -8.21 -6.82 -17.90
C MET A 113 -7.74 -8.18 -17.39
N GLN A 114 -6.87 -8.86 -18.13
CA GLN A 114 -6.26 -10.12 -17.73
C GLN A 114 -5.15 -9.89 -16.70
N ARG A 115 -4.87 -10.89 -15.89
CA ARG A 115 -3.71 -10.88 -15.01
C ARG A 115 -2.43 -10.95 -15.85
N GLY A 116 -1.47 -10.12 -15.50
CA GLY A 116 -0.15 -10.12 -16.10
C GLY A 116 0.73 -11.29 -15.59
N PRO A 117 1.96 -11.41 -16.08
CA PRO A 117 2.88 -12.50 -15.72
C PRO A 117 3.23 -12.54 -14.24
N GLN A 118 3.00 -11.45 -13.51
CA GLN A 118 3.24 -11.35 -12.07
C GLN A 118 2.02 -11.79 -11.23
N GLY A 119 0.95 -12.27 -11.87
CA GLY A 119 -0.28 -12.71 -11.19
C GLY A 119 -1.26 -11.59 -10.84
N TRP A 120 -0.93 -10.32 -11.09
CA TRP A 120 -1.76 -9.16 -10.80
C TRP A 120 -2.28 -8.48 -12.08
N HIS A 121 -3.41 -7.75 -11.98
CA HIS A 121 -3.93 -6.95 -13.09
C HIS A 121 -3.08 -5.69 -13.30
N ALA A 122 -3.09 -5.15 -14.50
CA ALA A 122 -2.29 -3.99 -14.87
C ALA A 122 -2.72 -2.68 -14.19
N SER A 123 -3.94 -2.63 -13.65
CA SER A 123 -4.52 -1.38 -13.15
C SER A 123 -5.63 -1.65 -12.12
N TYR A 124 -5.57 -0.93 -11.00
CA TYR A 124 -6.54 -1.01 -9.91
C TYR A 124 -7.02 0.38 -9.50
N ARG A 125 -8.31 0.46 -9.16
CA ARG A 125 -8.86 1.59 -8.42
C ARG A 125 -9.08 1.19 -6.97
N PHE A 126 -8.89 2.15 -6.08
CA PHE A 126 -9.03 1.95 -4.64
C PHE A 126 -9.63 3.18 -3.97
N HIS A 127 -10.16 2.96 -2.78
CA HIS A 127 -10.52 4.03 -1.84
C HIS A 127 -9.38 4.19 -0.84
N GLN A 128 -8.70 5.35 -0.87
CA GLN A 128 -7.45 5.55 -0.12
C GLN A 128 -7.58 5.27 1.38
N PRO A 129 -8.62 5.75 2.11
CA PRO A 129 -8.77 5.43 3.53
C PRO A 129 -8.85 3.92 3.81
N THR A 130 -9.57 3.17 2.98
CA THR A 130 -9.65 1.70 3.10
C THR A 130 -8.30 1.03 2.86
N LEU A 131 -7.56 1.49 1.86
CA LEU A 131 -6.21 0.99 1.58
C LEU A 131 -5.26 1.25 2.76
N GLU A 132 -5.28 2.47 3.31
CA GLU A 132 -4.44 2.83 4.46
C GLU A 132 -4.80 2.03 5.71
N THR A 133 -6.10 1.73 5.94
CA THR A 133 -6.52 0.85 7.05
C THR A 133 -5.91 -0.55 6.92
N GLY A 134 -5.83 -1.08 5.70
CA GLY A 134 -5.24 -2.41 5.48
C GLY A 134 -3.71 -2.42 5.48
N LEU A 135 -3.06 -1.26 5.31
CA LEU A 135 -1.60 -1.13 5.34
C LEU A 135 -1.04 -0.85 6.75
N ARG A 136 -1.84 -0.29 7.65
CA ARG A 136 -1.49 0.02 9.05
C ARG A 136 -1.77 -1.13 9.97
#